data_79137d7c72a5ac58f459efa6299554e5
#
_entry.id   79137d7c72a5ac58f459efa6299554e5
#
_cell.length_a   1.000
_cell.length_b   1.000
_cell.length_c   1.000
_cell.angle_alpha   90.00
_cell.angle_beta   90.00
_cell.angle_gamma   90.00
#
_symmetry.space_group_name_H-M   'P 1'
#
loop_
_entity.id
_entity.type
_entity.pdbx_description
1 polymer ?
#
loop_
_entity_poly.entity_id
_entity_poly.type
_entity_poly.pdbx_seq_one_letter_code
_entity_poly.pdbx_strand_id
1 'polypeptide(L)'
;MKTLPLLALALVACKSNSSPSAAPKTGSAVMVAAGSAAAGSGSAAVASPWDNTAVSPDHATAKPIPKPVEDPKVIAERALKRIPEIKKHLAALRNQPFKIDVPAEYQTTADFRTFVEKEIGKELGTEKAKAMVDAMLHIGMLKERIDLAKAMSDTMVTQAAAYYDPNQKKFFLVMTPSDDTMLDTITSHELTHSLQDQYFDLNKYLEPNGKKGPALSDDEINARKFIVEGEATFAMFAYLVTAKTGATTIDAKTMAALQMQLKLTGNLSIDQLRTMTKAQAEGLGGSEEMKASAAAMDKIPAIILVPMVDSYLKGAMPIAVAFAKGGWAEVAKLYSNPPNSTEQLLHPEDKLFPRDYPQLATLPNQAGTLVESNVIGELGWRVYLEQWGDSKSADNAAGWDGDRFAVWRNKDGSLLGLIATTWDSEADAQAFEAGYRATLVKRFGGEGTKRDDGRAIAVLRQGNSVFIVDGGSDEKSTAAALKALTATRFKEIAHK
;
A
#
# COMPACT_ATOMS: atom_id res chain seq x y z
N MET A 1 5.43 8.46 -11.68
CA MET A 1 6.17 8.47 -10.40
C MET A 1 7.11 7.28 -10.35
N LYS A 2 8.14 7.28 -11.19
CA LYS A 2 8.72 6.04 -11.66
C LYS A 2 10.09 5.72 -11.07
N THR A 3 10.79 6.70 -10.50
CA THR A 3 12.15 6.54 -9.99
C THR A 3 12.37 7.11 -8.60
N LEU A 4 11.30 7.33 -7.82
CA LEU A 4 11.45 7.70 -6.41
C LEU A 4 12.03 6.52 -5.63
N PRO A 5 12.91 6.80 -4.65
CA PRO A 5 13.54 5.74 -3.87
C PRO A 5 12.51 4.81 -3.26
N LEU A 6 12.82 3.54 -3.25
CA LEU A 6 12.06 2.51 -2.54
C LEU A 6 12.31 2.73 -1.05
N LEU A 7 11.25 2.86 -0.29
CA LEU A 7 11.28 3.27 1.11
C LEU A 7 10.77 2.15 1.99
N ALA A 8 11.54 1.79 3.02
CA ALA A 8 11.02 0.93 4.08
C ALA A 8 10.04 1.72 4.94
N LEU A 9 8.82 1.25 5.00
CA LEU A 9 7.86 1.67 6.01
C LEU A 9 8.38 1.22 7.38
N ALA A 10 8.52 2.12 8.34
CA ALA A 10 8.73 1.74 9.73
C ALA A 10 7.44 1.12 10.27
N LEU A 11 7.15 -0.13 9.92
CA LEU A 11 6.16 -0.93 10.60
C LEU A 11 6.65 -1.11 12.03
N VAL A 12 6.20 -0.25 12.93
CA VAL A 12 6.47 -0.36 14.35
C VAL A 12 5.76 -1.62 14.83
N ALA A 13 6.51 -2.72 14.88
CA ALA A 13 6.03 -3.95 15.49
C ALA A 13 5.63 -3.65 16.93
N CYS A 14 4.37 -3.89 17.26
CA CYS A 14 3.87 -3.80 18.63
C CYS A 14 4.79 -4.60 19.56
N LYS A 15 5.54 -3.92 20.41
CA LYS A 15 6.16 -4.56 21.57
C LYS A 15 5.04 -4.96 22.50
N SER A 16 4.64 -6.23 22.49
CA SER A 16 4.05 -6.83 23.67
C SER A 16 5.12 -6.83 24.76
N ASN A 17 4.98 -5.97 25.77
CA ASN A 17 5.74 -6.05 27.01
C ASN A 17 5.35 -7.34 27.76
N SER A 18 5.92 -8.46 27.37
CA SER A 18 5.97 -9.66 28.18
C SER A 18 7.38 -9.75 28.77
N SER A 19 7.51 -9.32 30.02
CA SER A 19 8.65 -9.66 30.85
C SER A 19 8.82 -11.18 30.87
N PRO A 20 10.04 -11.72 30.85
CA PRO A 20 10.23 -13.16 30.94
C PRO A 20 9.94 -13.61 32.38
N SER A 21 8.75 -14.17 32.60
CA SER A 21 8.45 -14.99 33.74
C SER A 21 8.95 -16.40 33.48
N ALA A 22 9.64 -16.95 34.46
CA ALA A 22 10.25 -18.26 34.48
C ALA A 22 9.29 -19.37 34.02
N ALA A 23 9.81 -20.32 33.28
CA ALA A 23 9.09 -21.50 32.76
C ALA A 23 8.47 -22.34 33.88
N PRO A 24 7.29 -22.90 33.62
CA PRO A 24 6.98 -24.26 34.09
C PRO A 24 6.76 -25.21 32.91
N LYS A 25 7.16 -26.43 33.19
CA LYS A 25 7.12 -27.61 32.35
C LYS A 25 5.68 -28.12 32.11
N THR A 26 5.48 -28.70 30.94
CA THR A 26 4.49 -29.70 30.56
C THR A 26 3.00 -29.33 30.46
N GLY A 27 2.43 -29.63 29.30
CA GLY A 27 1.14 -30.29 29.19
C GLY A 27 0.04 -29.62 28.40
N SER A 28 -0.29 -30.26 27.29
CA SER A 28 -1.61 -30.39 26.65
C SER A 28 -2.31 -29.26 25.96
N ALA A 29 -2.62 -29.52 24.71
CA ALA A 29 -3.52 -28.82 23.82
C ALA A 29 -4.95 -28.68 24.37
N VAL A 30 -5.55 -27.51 24.15
CA VAL A 30 -7.02 -27.38 24.17
C VAL A 30 -7.46 -26.63 22.92
N MET A 31 -8.22 -27.36 22.10
CA MET A 31 -9.07 -26.79 21.06
C MET A 31 -10.22 -26.03 21.71
N VAL A 32 -10.56 -24.87 21.18
CA VAL A 32 -11.86 -24.23 21.47
C VAL A 32 -12.67 -24.16 20.20
N ALA A 33 -13.75 -24.94 20.23
CA ALA A 33 -14.80 -24.97 19.24
C ALA A 33 -15.76 -23.78 19.45
N ALA A 34 -16.29 -23.27 18.36
CA ALA A 34 -17.39 -22.32 18.33
C ALA A 34 -18.71 -22.98 18.70
N GLY A 35 -19.53 -22.30 19.49
CA GLY A 35 -20.90 -22.73 19.78
C GLY A 35 -21.75 -21.53 20.18
N SER A 36 -22.86 -21.42 19.50
CA SER A 36 -23.84 -20.34 19.55
C SER A 36 -24.84 -20.45 20.70
N ALA A 37 -25.29 -19.29 21.18
CA ALA A 37 -26.64 -18.91 21.61
C ALA A 37 -27.27 -19.52 22.87
N ALA A 38 -27.69 -18.69 23.79
CA ALA A 38 -29.06 -18.28 24.14
C ALA A 38 -29.24 -17.95 25.63
N ALA A 39 -30.12 -17.03 25.87
CA ALA A 39 -30.46 -16.34 27.11
C ALA A 39 -30.89 -17.21 28.29
N GLY A 40 -30.62 -16.70 29.52
CA GLY A 40 -31.21 -17.20 30.74
C GLY A 40 -30.74 -16.45 31.97
N SER A 41 -31.65 -15.68 32.57
CA SER A 41 -31.58 -14.97 33.81
C SER A 41 -31.25 -15.82 35.02
N GLY A 42 -30.42 -15.35 35.96
CA GLY A 42 -30.25 -15.98 37.25
C GLY A 42 -29.14 -15.37 38.08
N SER A 43 -29.52 -14.49 39.01
CA SER A 43 -28.71 -13.90 40.07
C SER A 43 -28.18 -14.97 41.02
N ALA A 44 -26.87 -14.98 41.25
CA ALA A 44 -26.26 -15.43 42.51
C ALA A 44 -24.83 -14.87 42.60
N ALA A 45 -24.61 -14.04 43.59
CA ALA A 45 -23.31 -13.53 43.94
C ALA A 45 -22.45 -14.64 44.53
N VAL A 46 -21.30 -14.91 43.91
CA VAL A 46 -20.25 -15.72 44.52
C VAL A 46 -19.04 -14.81 44.72
N ALA A 47 -18.64 -14.71 46.01
CA ALA A 47 -17.49 -13.93 46.51
C ALA A 47 -16.20 -14.36 45.83
N SER A 48 -15.43 -13.36 45.40
CA SER A 48 -14.08 -13.52 44.88
C SER A 48 -13.06 -13.78 46.00
N PRO A 49 -12.15 -14.78 45.86
CA PRO A 49 -11.14 -15.07 46.90
C PRO A 49 -9.89 -14.18 46.90
N TRP A 50 -9.95 -13.01 46.29
CA TRP A 50 -8.77 -12.11 46.16
C TRP A 50 -8.98 -10.74 46.83
N ASP A 51 -9.51 -10.74 48.07
CA ASP A 51 -9.52 -9.54 48.88
C ASP A 51 -8.43 -9.66 49.92
N ASN A 52 -7.23 -9.19 49.59
CA ASN A 52 -6.14 -9.00 50.54
C ASN A 52 -5.69 -7.54 50.46
N THR A 53 -6.45 -6.69 51.14
CA THR A 53 -6.08 -5.31 51.47
C THR A 53 -5.04 -5.32 52.56
N ALA A 54 -3.77 -5.38 52.21
CA ALA A 54 -2.65 -4.90 53.03
C ALA A 54 -1.48 -4.57 52.13
N VAL A 55 -1.53 -3.42 51.47
CA VAL A 55 -0.36 -2.82 50.79
C VAL A 55 0.05 -1.61 51.60
N SER A 56 1.20 -1.70 52.28
CA SER A 56 1.90 -0.58 52.88
C SER A 56 2.13 0.57 51.89
N PRO A 57 1.91 1.82 52.26
CA PRO A 57 2.05 2.97 51.38
C PRO A 57 3.49 3.52 51.35
N ASP A 58 4.48 2.72 50.92
CA ASP A 58 5.86 3.23 50.79
C ASP A 58 6.67 2.51 49.70
N HIS A 59 6.08 2.39 48.51
CA HIS A 59 6.87 2.28 47.28
C HIS A 59 6.43 3.38 46.35
N ALA A 60 7.00 4.57 46.54
CA ALA A 60 7.05 5.56 45.48
C ALA A 60 7.66 4.89 44.24
N THR A 61 6.83 4.62 43.26
CA THR A 61 7.27 4.11 41.95
C THR A 61 8.26 5.13 41.41
N ALA A 62 9.55 4.83 41.49
CA ALA A 62 10.58 5.59 40.82
C ALA A 62 10.21 5.67 39.37
N LYS A 63 9.95 6.88 38.82
CA LYS A 63 9.78 7.10 37.40
C LYS A 63 10.96 6.45 36.71
N PRO A 64 10.75 5.65 35.63
CA PRO A 64 11.86 5.07 34.88
C PRO A 64 12.81 6.21 34.51
N ILE A 65 14.08 6.11 34.92
CA ILE A 65 15.10 7.06 34.49
C ILE A 65 15.14 6.98 32.99
N PRO A 66 14.88 8.08 32.23
CA PRO A 66 14.97 8.08 30.81
C PRO A 66 16.37 7.57 30.43
N LYS A 67 16.45 6.52 29.60
CA LYS A 67 17.73 6.11 29.03
C LYS A 67 18.33 7.33 28.32
N PRO A 68 19.63 7.61 28.48
CA PRO A 68 20.26 8.68 27.72
C PRO A 68 19.93 8.50 26.24
N VAL A 69 19.50 9.57 25.60
CA VAL A 69 19.28 9.57 24.14
C VAL A 69 20.67 9.40 23.52
N GLU A 70 20.90 8.24 22.93
CA GLU A 70 22.18 7.94 22.27
C GLU A 70 22.32 8.83 21.03
N ASP A 71 23.52 9.33 20.74
CA ASP A 71 23.76 10.17 19.55
C ASP A 71 23.35 9.40 18.28
N PRO A 72 22.50 9.98 17.42
CA PRO A 72 22.08 9.37 16.15
C PRO A 72 23.22 8.83 15.31
N LYS A 73 24.38 9.49 15.32
CA LYS A 73 25.57 9.02 14.61
C LYS A 73 26.13 7.71 15.18
N VAL A 74 26.13 7.56 16.51
CA VAL A 74 26.60 6.33 17.17
C VAL A 74 25.67 5.16 16.81
N ILE A 75 24.37 5.40 16.81
CA ILE A 75 23.38 4.39 16.39
C ILE A 75 23.59 4.02 14.92
N ALA A 76 23.76 5.02 14.05
CA ALA A 76 24.04 4.78 12.64
C ALA A 76 25.34 3.99 12.41
N GLU A 77 26.42 4.33 13.11
CA GLU A 77 27.68 3.56 13.03
C GLU A 77 27.52 2.10 13.47
N ARG A 78 26.72 1.86 14.53
CA ARG A 78 26.39 0.51 14.98
C ARG A 78 25.60 -0.24 13.92
N ALA A 79 24.65 0.42 13.27
CA ALA A 79 23.88 -0.11 12.15
C ALA A 79 24.79 -0.54 11.01
N LEU A 80 25.66 0.36 10.57
CA LEU A 80 26.55 0.12 9.44
C LEU A 80 27.50 -1.07 9.68
N LYS A 81 27.91 -1.30 10.95
CA LYS A 81 28.75 -2.46 11.31
C LYS A 81 28.02 -3.81 11.19
N ARG A 82 26.67 -3.82 11.25
CA ARG A 82 25.88 -5.06 11.14
C ARG A 82 25.60 -5.46 9.69
N ILE A 83 25.68 -4.55 8.75
CA ILE A 83 25.37 -4.77 7.34
C ILE A 83 26.09 -6.00 6.73
N PRO A 84 27.39 -6.23 6.94
CA PRO A 84 28.09 -7.40 6.38
C PRO A 84 27.47 -8.74 6.80
N GLU A 85 27.04 -8.87 8.06
CA GLU A 85 26.39 -10.07 8.58
C GLU A 85 25.00 -10.26 7.97
N ILE A 86 24.22 -9.19 7.92
CA ILE A 86 22.87 -9.20 7.33
C ILE A 86 22.96 -9.56 5.83
N LYS A 87 23.88 -8.97 5.08
CA LYS A 87 24.15 -9.30 3.66
C LYS A 87 24.47 -10.78 3.48
N LYS A 88 25.37 -11.32 4.32
CA LYS A 88 25.75 -12.74 4.27
C LYS A 88 24.55 -13.66 4.48
N HIS A 89 23.71 -13.37 5.47
CA HIS A 89 22.53 -14.17 5.77
C HIS A 89 21.48 -14.07 4.67
N LEU A 90 21.17 -12.85 4.20
CA LEU A 90 20.23 -12.63 3.09
C LEU A 90 20.68 -13.31 1.81
N ALA A 91 21.96 -13.20 1.46
CA ALA A 91 22.51 -13.86 0.28
C ALA A 91 22.32 -15.38 0.33
N ALA A 92 22.54 -15.98 1.50
CA ALA A 92 22.35 -17.42 1.71
C ALA A 92 20.84 -17.79 1.67
N LEU A 93 19.99 -17.02 2.37
CA LEU A 93 18.53 -17.22 2.40
C LEU A 93 17.89 -17.14 1.00
N ARG A 94 18.36 -16.18 0.18
CA ARG A 94 17.87 -15.94 -1.18
C ARG A 94 18.54 -16.82 -2.23
N ASN A 95 19.60 -17.51 -1.86
CA ASN A 95 20.52 -18.19 -2.81
C ASN A 95 20.97 -17.24 -3.95
N GLN A 96 21.21 -15.99 -3.58
CA GLN A 96 21.63 -14.90 -4.49
C GLN A 96 22.75 -14.09 -3.84
N PRO A 97 24.03 -14.31 -4.24
CA PRO A 97 25.13 -13.49 -3.73
C PRO A 97 25.02 -12.05 -4.23
N PHE A 98 25.45 -11.10 -3.43
CA PHE A 98 25.61 -9.72 -3.89
C PHE A 98 26.70 -9.66 -4.97
N LYS A 99 26.35 -9.15 -6.15
CA LYS A 99 27.29 -9.04 -7.31
C LYS A 99 28.25 -7.86 -7.15
N ILE A 100 27.78 -6.79 -6.50
CA ILE A 100 28.54 -5.60 -6.17
C ILE A 100 28.37 -5.27 -4.69
N ASP A 101 29.31 -4.53 -4.13
CA ASP A 101 29.14 -4.01 -2.78
C ASP A 101 28.03 -2.94 -2.74
N VAL A 102 27.42 -2.80 -1.55
CA VAL A 102 26.37 -1.82 -1.29
C VAL A 102 26.89 -0.85 -0.23
N PRO A 103 27.45 0.28 -0.64
CA PRO A 103 27.85 1.31 0.31
C PRO A 103 26.65 1.78 1.13
N ALA A 104 26.88 2.06 2.40
CA ALA A 104 25.83 2.48 3.32
C ALA A 104 26.23 3.77 4.03
N GLU A 105 25.26 4.64 4.25
CA GLU A 105 25.48 5.97 4.81
C GLU A 105 24.31 6.40 5.69
N TYR A 106 24.58 7.22 6.68
CA TYR A 106 23.53 7.91 7.43
C TYR A 106 23.19 9.22 6.74
N GLN A 107 21.91 9.51 6.62
CA GLN A 107 21.38 10.75 6.09
C GLN A 107 20.38 11.36 7.07
N THR A 108 20.45 12.66 7.29
CA THR A 108 19.45 13.32 8.15
C THR A 108 18.07 13.37 7.47
N THR A 109 17.01 13.44 8.25
CA THR A 109 15.65 13.61 7.72
C THR A 109 15.52 14.88 6.85
N ALA A 110 16.28 15.93 7.17
CA ALA A 110 16.28 17.18 6.38
C ALA A 110 16.95 16.99 5.01
N ASP A 111 18.09 16.29 4.97
CA ASP A 111 18.78 15.97 3.72
C ASP A 111 17.93 15.03 2.85
N PHE A 112 17.28 14.04 3.48
CA PHE A 112 16.36 13.14 2.81
C PHE A 112 15.15 13.88 2.23
N ARG A 113 14.55 14.82 2.97
CA ARG A 113 13.47 15.69 2.45
C ARG A 113 13.92 16.45 1.21
N THR A 114 15.10 17.07 1.27
CA THR A 114 15.67 17.81 0.13
C THR A 114 15.87 16.90 -1.08
N PHE A 115 16.34 15.69 -0.86
CA PHE A 115 16.50 14.69 -1.91
C PHE A 115 15.16 14.30 -2.54
N VAL A 116 14.15 13.97 -1.71
CA VAL A 116 12.81 13.56 -2.16
C VAL A 116 12.12 14.68 -2.95
N GLU A 117 12.15 15.92 -2.44
CA GLU A 117 11.54 17.08 -3.11
C GLU A 117 12.18 17.35 -4.47
N LYS A 118 13.49 17.17 -4.57
CA LYS A 118 14.22 17.28 -5.84
C LYS A 118 13.80 16.19 -6.84
N GLU A 119 13.69 14.94 -6.39
CA GLU A 119 13.28 13.83 -7.27
C GLU A 119 11.83 13.98 -7.71
N ILE A 120 10.91 14.33 -6.79
CA ILE A 120 9.51 14.63 -7.14
C ILE A 120 9.44 15.77 -8.17
N GLY A 121 10.20 16.85 -7.96
CA GLY A 121 10.21 17.98 -8.87
C GLY A 121 10.69 17.64 -10.29
N LYS A 122 11.60 16.68 -10.43
CA LYS A 122 12.06 16.19 -11.74
C LYS A 122 10.99 15.39 -12.49
N GLU A 123 10.17 14.63 -11.78
CA GLU A 123 9.18 13.74 -12.36
C GLU A 123 7.81 14.40 -12.55
N LEU A 124 7.44 15.24 -11.59
CA LEU A 124 6.12 15.83 -11.47
C LEU A 124 6.18 17.35 -11.63
N GLY A 125 6.52 17.91 -12.75
CA GLY A 125 6.51 19.37 -12.94
C GLY A 125 5.18 20.00 -12.50
N THR A 126 5.20 21.27 -12.09
CA THR A 126 4.06 21.99 -11.49
C THR A 126 2.77 21.88 -12.29
N GLU A 127 2.84 22.01 -13.62
CA GLU A 127 1.65 21.96 -14.49
C GLU A 127 1.07 20.54 -14.58
N LYS A 128 1.92 19.52 -14.61
CA LYS A 128 1.48 18.12 -14.56
C LYS A 128 0.82 17.78 -13.23
N ALA A 129 1.40 18.24 -12.12
CA ALA A 129 0.82 18.04 -10.79
C ALA A 129 -0.58 18.68 -10.68
N LYS A 130 -0.73 19.90 -11.17
CA LYS A 130 -2.03 20.61 -11.20
C LYS A 130 -3.05 19.86 -12.07
N ALA A 131 -2.64 19.42 -13.26
CA ALA A 131 -3.51 18.64 -14.15
C ALA A 131 -4.01 17.35 -13.51
N MET A 132 -3.10 16.59 -12.87
CA MET A 132 -3.47 15.37 -12.12
C MET A 132 -4.44 15.68 -10.98
N VAL A 133 -4.19 16.72 -10.17
CA VAL A 133 -5.09 17.12 -9.09
C VAL A 133 -6.46 17.54 -9.63
N ASP A 134 -6.50 18.31 -10.72
CA ASP A 134 -7.76 18.71 -11.37
C ASP A 134 -8.57 17.48 -11.82
N ALA A 135 -7.91 16.53 -12.46
CA ALA A 135 -8.57 15.30 -12.91
C ALA A 135 -9.05 14.44 -11.73
N MET A 136 -8.20 14.22 -10.71
CA MET A 136 -8.53 13.41 -9.54
C MET A 136 -9.67 14.01 -8.72
N LEU A 137 -9.71 15.34 -8.56
CA LEU A 137 -10.83 16.05 -7.94
C LEU A 137 -12.11 15.87 -8.76
N HIS A 138 -12.00 16.03 -10.08
CA HIS A 138 -13.16 15.95 -10.98
C HIS A 138 -13.84 14.59 -10.89
N ILE A 139 -13.08 13.51 -10.98
CA ILE A 139 -13.62 12.15 -10.90
C ILE A 139 -13.84 11.67 -9.45
N GLY A 140 -13.48 12.46 -8.45
CA GLY A 140 -13.72 12.17 -7.03
C GLY A 140 -12.69 11.27 -6.35
N MET A 141 -11.51 11.05 -6.94
CA MET A 141 -10.38 10.37 -6.32
C MET A 141 -9.73 11.21 -5.21
N LEU A 142 -9.89 12.53 -5.26
CA LEU A 142 -9.58 13.45 -4.19
C LEU A 142 -10.87 14.14 -3.71
N LYS A 143 -10.97 14.40 -2.40
CA LYS A 143 -12.09 15.14 -1.79
C LYS A 143 -11.86 16.65 -1.82
N GLU A 144 -10.62 17.06 -1.76
CA GLU A 144 -10.22 18.46 -1.72
C GLU A 144 -8.93 18.68 -2.52
N ARG A 145 -8.67 19.95 -2.85
CA ARG A 145 -7.45 20.32 -3.57
C ARG A 145 -6.25 20.22 -2.65
N ILE A 146 -5.21 19.59 -3.13
CA ILE A 146 -3.94 19.40 -2.42
C ILE A 146 -2.76 19.93 -3.23
N ASP A 147 -1.67 20.21 -2.55
CA ASP A 147 -0.34 20.26 -3.18
C ASP A 147 0.18 18.83 -3.30
N LEU A 148 0.07 18.25 -4.49
CA LEU A 148 0.40 16.84 -4.73
C LEU A 148 1.88 16.56 -4.45
N ALA A 149 2.78 17.44 -4.88
CA ALA A 149 4.22 17.26 -4.68
C ALA A 149 4.57 17.29 -3.18
N LYS A 150 3.96 18.23 -2.45
CA LYS A 150 4.12 18.31 -0.99
C LYS A 150 3.53 17.09 -0.27
N ALA A 151 2.31 16.68 -0.63
CA ALA A 151 1.66 15.53 -0.01
C ALA A 151 2.49 14.26 -0.19
N MET A 152 3.07 14.07 -1.36
CA MET A 152 3.97 12.96 -1.67
C MET A 152 5.28 13.04 -0.88
N SER A 153 5.91 14.20 -0.85
CA SER A 153 7.15 14.42 -0.09
C SER A 153 6.92 14.17 1.40
N ASP A 154 5.87 14.74 1.97
CA ASP A 154 5.53 14.55 3.38
C ASP A 154 5.26 13.07 3.69
N THR A 155 4.54 12.37 2.81
CA THR A 155 4.30 10.92 2.95
C THR A 155 5.61 10.15 3.00
N MET A 156 6.49 10.38 2.04
CA MET A 156 7.76 9.67 1.96
C MET A 156 8.66 9.97 3.15
N VAL A 157 8.80 11.24 3.52
CA VAL A 157 9.66 11.64 4.64
C VAL A 157 9.14 11.13 5.99
N THR A 158 7.82 11.11 6.17
CA THR A 158 7.20 10.65 7.42
C THR A 158 7.31 9.13 7.59
N GLN A 159 7.36 8.37 6.50
CA GLN A 159 7.38 6.92 6.54
C GLN A 159 8.80 6.32 6.41
N ALA A 160 9.79 7.11 6.00
CA ALA A 160 11.12 6.59 5.72
C ALA A 160 11.92 6.34 7.00
N ALA A 161 12.26 5.10 7.25
CA ALA A 161 13.29 4.71 8.23
C ALA A 161 14.67 4.56 7.57
N ALA A 162 14.69 4.06 6.35
CA ALA A 162 15.85 3.92 5.47
C ALA A 162 15.39 3.85 4.03
N TYR A 163 16.30 3.83 3.08
CA TYR A 163 16.01 3.54 1.69
C TYR A 163 17.24 3.06 0.90
N TYR A 164 16.99 2.28 -0.14
CA TYR A 164 17.97 1.98 -1.17
C TYR A 164 17.75 2.88 -2.38
N ASP A 165 18.82 3.53 -2.87
CA ASP A 165 18.79 4.32 -4.10
C ASP A 165 19.35 3.51 -5.27
N PRO A 166 18.52 3.02 -6.21
CA PRO A 166 18.96 2.24 -7.34
C PRO A 166 19.81 3.03 -8.33
N ASN A 167 19.79 4.37 -8.31
CA ASN A 167 20.64 5.20 -9.15
C ASN A 167 22.07 5.30 -8.61
N GLN A 168 22.20 5.43 -7.28
CA GLN A 168 23.47 5.52 -6.60
C GLN A 168 24.02 4.15 -6.19
N LYS A 169 23.19 3.07 -6.26
CA LYS A 169 23.51 1.72 -5.77
C LYS A 169 23.91 1.74 -4.29
N LYS A 170 23.20 2.54 -3.49
CA LYS A 170 23.58 2.88 -2.11
C LYS A 170 22.42 2.75 -1.16
N PHE A 171 22.69 2.27 0.04
CA PHE A 171 21.77 2.22 1.16
C PHE A 171 21.93 3.47 2.03
N PHE A 172 20.81 4.08 2.42
CA PHE A 172 20.75 5.21 3.33
C PHE A 172 19.89 4.89 4.54
N LEU A 173 20.46 5.08 5.73
CA LEU A 173 19.71 5.06 6.97
C LEU A 173 19.27 6.50 7.29
N VAL A 174 17.98 6.72 7.48
CA VAL A 174 17.39 8.05 7.71
C VAL A 174 16.96 8.22 9.18
N MET A 175 16.32 7.20 9.74
CA MET A 175 15.84 7.19 11.11
C MET A 175 16.84 6.45 12.02
N THR A 176 16.89 6.84 13.30
CA THR A 176 17.63 6.11 14.32
C THR A 176 16.72 5.06 14.96
N PRO A 177 16.90 3.77 14.66
CA PRO A 177 16.08 2.71 15.24
C PRO A 177 16.22 2.62 16.75
N SER A 178 15.14 2.26 17.43
CA SER A 178 15.09 2.18 18.90
C SER A 178 15.89 1.00 19.47
N ASP A 179 16.12 -0.03 18.67
CA ASP A 179 16.86 -1.24 19.05
C ASP A 179 17.43 -1.98 17.84
N ASP A 180 18.31 -2.94 18.10
CA ASP A 180 19.00 -3.71 17.07
C ASP A 180 18.05 -4.60 16.23
N THR A 181 16.92 -5.04 16.79
CA THR A 181 15.94 -5.84 16.04
C THR A 181 15.25 -5.00 14.98
N MET A 182 14.84 -3.78 15.36
CA MET A 182 14.25 -2.84 14.40
C MET A 182 15.26 -2.45 13.32
N LEU A 183 16.51 -2.25 13.72
CA LEU A 183 17.59 -1.96 12.81
C LEU A 183 17.82 -3.08 11.80
N ASP A 184 17.92 -4.34 12.28
CA ASP A 184 18.09 -5.50 11.40
C ASP A 184 16.89 -5.67 10.46
N THR A 185 15.68 -5.41 10.96
CA THR A 185 14.43 -5.44 10.18
C THR A 185 14.51 -4.49 9.00
N ILE A 186 14.77 -3.22 9.26
CA ILE A 186 14.85 -2.17 8.24
C ILE A 186 15.99 -2.47 7.26
N THR A 187 17.17 -2.80 7.79
CA THR A 187 18.35 -3.07 6.97
C THR A 187 18.18 -4.29 6.07
N SER A 188 17.56 -5.37 6.55
CA SER A 188 17.28 -6.54 5.74
C SER A 188 16.29 -6.28 4.61
N HIS A 189 15.30 -5.42 4.82
CA HIS A 189 14.38 -4.96 3.80
C HIS A 189 15.12 -4.19 2.68
N GLU A 190 15.87 -3.17 3.04
CA GLU A 190 16.60 -2.32 2.08
C GLU A 190 17.70 -3.06 1.32
N LEU A 191 18.42 -3.96 2.01
CA LEU A 191 19.40 -4.82 1.33
C LEU A 191 18.74 -5.81 0.37
N THR A 192 17.47 -6.16 0.59
CA THR A 192 16.72 -6.94 -0.40
C THR A 192 16.47 -6.13 -1.67
N HIS A 193 16.15 -4.84 -1.56
CA HIS A 193 16.04 -3.96 -2.73
C HIS A 193 17.36 -3.88 -3.52
N SER A 194 18.50 -3.89 -2.81
CA SER A 194 19.79 -3.90 -3.51
C SER A 194 20.06 -5.23 -4.24
N LEU A 195 19.59 -6.37 -3.71
CA LEU A 195 19.63 -7.64 -4.44
C LEU A 195 18.70 -7.63 -5.66
N GLN A 196 17.46 -7.19 -5.48
CA GLN A 196 16.51 -7.05 -6.58
C GLN A 196 17.10 -6.21 -7.73
N ASP A 197 17.70 -5.06 -7.38
CA ASP A 197 18.30 -4.17 -8.37
C ASP A 197 19.49 -4.80 -9.09
N GLN A 198 20.36 -5.52 -8.36
CA GLN A 198 21.51 -6.20 -8.94
C GLN A 198 21.13 -7.37 -9.89
N TYR A 199 19.95 -7.96 -9.70
CA TYR A 199 19.50 -9.10 -10.48
C TYR A 199 18.47 -8.74 -11.56
N PHE A 200 17.66 -7.71 -11.33
CA PHE A 200 16.49 -7.40 -12.16
C PHE A 200 16.45 -5.97 -12.70
N ASP A 201 17.40 -5.10 -12.29
CA ASP A 201 17.44 -3.68 -12.69
C ASP A 201 16.10 -2.97 -12.38
N LEU A 202 15.95 -2.52 -11.12
CA LEU A 202 14.69 -1.94 -10.64
C LEU A 202 14.22 -0.73 -11.44
N ASN A 203 15.15 0.08 -11.95
CA ASN A 203 14.79 1.21 -12.80
C ASN A 203 14.12 0.73 -14.09
N LYS A 204 14.67 -0.28 -14.74
CA LYS A 204 14.10 -0.88 -15.94
C LYS A 204 12.82 -1.65 -15.63
N TYR A 205 12.74 -2.31 -14.49
CA TYR A 205 11.52 -3.02 -14.06
C TYR A 205 10.34 -2.06 -13.88
N LEU A 206 10.55 -0.92 -13.22
CA LEU A 206 9.51 0.08 -12.98
C LEU A 206 9.26 0.99 -14.19
N GLU A 207 10.22 1.13 -15.11
CA GLU A 207 10.14 1.97 -16.30
C GLU A 207 10.67 1.26 -17.57
N PRO A 208 10.03 0.15 -18.00
CA PRO A 208 10.56 -0.74 -19.03
C PRO A 208 10.73 -0.07 -20.39
N ASN A 209 9.93 0.94 -20.68
CA ASN A 209 9.94 1.66 -21.96
C ASN A 209 10.83 2.90 -21.93
N GLY A 210 11.47 3.20 -20.78
CA GLY A 210 12.25 4.40 -20.57
C GLY A 210 11.42 5.69 -20.74
N LYS A 211 12.08 6.84 -20.70
CA LYS A 211 11.41 8.15 -20.75
C LYS A 211 10.72 8.46 -22.09
N LYS A 212 11.11 7.81 -23.17
CA LYS A 212 10.59 8.06 -24.53
C LYS A 212 9.50 7.09 -24.98
N GLY A 213 9.33 5.98 -24.27
CA GLY A 213 8.30 5.00 -24.57
C GLY A 213 6.96 5.31 -23.90
N PRO A 214 5.88 4.55 -24.24
CA PRO A 214 4.59 4.68 -23.59
C PRO A 214 4.74 4.41 -22.08
N ALA A 215 4.15 5.29 -21.28
CA ALA A 215 4.15 5.08 -19.84
C ALA A 215 3.27 3.88 -19.47
N LEU A 216 3.67 3.15 -18.43
CA LEU A 216 2.76 2.23 -17.77
C LEU A 216 1.61 3.02 -17.15
N SER A 217 0.44 2.38 -17.02
CA SER A 217 -0.64 2.94 -16.20
C SER A 217 -0.24 3.01 -14.72
N ASP A 218 -0.97 3.82 -13.95
CA ASP A 218 -0.73 3.90 -12.50
C ASP A 218 -1.01 2.56 -11.83
N ASP A 219 -1.99 1.80 -12.30
CA ASP A 219 -2.31 0.47 -11.78
C ASP A 219 -1.18 -0.54 -12.06
N GLU A 220 -0.62 -0.56 -13.28
CA GLU A 220 0.55 -1.40 -13.60
C GLU A 220 1.78 -1.01 -12.77
N ILE A 221 2.01 0.29 -12.54
CA ILE A 221 3.12 0.75 -11.69
C ILE A 221 2.92 0.28 -10.25
N ASN A 222 1.70 0.41 -9.72
CA ASN A 222 1.37 -0.07 -8.38
C ASN A 222 1.55 -1.59 -8.29
N ALA A 223 1.08 -2.35 -9.27
CA ALA A 223 1.27 -3.80 -9.31
C ALA A 223 2.75 -4.20 -9.25
N ARG A 224 3.62 -3.52 -10.00
CA ARG A 224 5.07 -3.77 -9.95
C ARG A 224 5.68 -3.39 -8.61
N LYS A 225 5.24 -2.27 -8.00
CA LYS A 225 5.66 -1.88 -6.64
C LYS A 225 5.27 -2.92 -5.60
N PHE A 226 4.07 -3.50 -5.70
CA PHE A 226 3.66 -4.59 -4.81
C PHE A 226 4.61 -5.78 -4.88
N ILE A 227 5.16 -6.11 -6.05
CA ILE A 227 6.17 -7.18 -6.16
C ILE A 227 7.48 -6.77 -5.48
N VAL A 228 7.96 -5.56 -5.75
CA VAL A 228 9.24 -5.09 -5.21
C VAL A 228 9.19 -4.97 -3.69
N GLU A 229 8.19 -4.25 -3.15
CA GLU A 229 8.03 -4.05 -1.72
C GLU A 229 7.60 -5.34 -0.99
N GLY A 230 6.73 -6.10 -1.64
CA GLY A 230 6.25 -7.37 -1.10
C GLY A 230 7.36 -8.41 -0.95
N GLU A 231 8.27 -8.49 -1.93
CA GLU A 231 9.43 -9.39 -1.83
C GLU A 231 10.41 -8.93 -0.75
N ALA A 232 10.67 -7.63 -0.65
CA ALA A 232 11.52 -7.09 0.40
C ALA A 232 10.91 -7.34 1.79
N THR A 233 9.60 -7.16 1.94
CA THR A 233 8.86 -7.45 3.18
C THR A 233 8.87 -8.94 3.50
N PHE A 234 8.63 -9.81 2.53
CA PHE A 234 8.69 -11.26 2.74
C PHE A 234 10.10 -11.73 3.12
N ALA A 235 11.14 -11.24 2.43
CA ALA A 235 12.54 -11.57 2.74
C ALA A 235 12.95 -11.05 4.13
N MET A 236 12.50 -9.87 4.53
CA MET A 236 12.67 -9.30 5.86
C MET A 236 12.07 -10.22 6.95
N PHE A 237 10.82 -10.66 6.78
CA PHE A 237 10.21 -11.59 7.74
C PHE A 237 10.95 -12.93 7.77
N ALA A 238 11.33 -13.47 6.62
CA ALA A 238 12.13 -14.68 6.54
C ALA A 238 13.48 -14.50 7.26
N TYR A 239 14.16 -13.38 7.07
CA TYR A 239 15.38 -13.03 7.78
C TYR A 239 15.18 -13.03 9.30
N LEU A 240 14.14 -12.33 9.81
CA LEU A 240 13.88 -12.23 11.26
C LEU A 240 13.63 -13.59 11.92
N VAL A 241 12.96 -14.50 11.22
CA VAL A 241 12.71 -15.85 11.73
C VAL A 241 13.98 -16.70 11.71
N THR A 242 14.78 -16.58 10.66
CA THR A 242 15.93 -17.47 10.42
C THR A 242 17.24 -16.96 11.03
N ALA A 243 17.43 -15.65 11.20
CA ALA A 243 18.67 -15.06 11.70
C ALA A 243 19.05 -15.57 13.10
N LYS A 244 18.07 -15.77 13.98
CA LYS A 244 18.28 -16.28 15.35
C LYS A 244 18.77 -17.72 15.39
N THR A 245 18.44 -18.52 14.39
CA THR A 245 18.78 -19.94 14.30
C THR A 245 19.95 -20.20 13.34
N GLY A 246 20.33 -19.20 12.53
CA GLY A 246 21.29 -19.34 11.43
C GLY A 246 20.75 -20.17 10.25
N ALA A 247 19.45 -20.49 10.23
CA ALA A 247 18.83 -21.22 9.13
C ALA A 247 18.83 -20.36 7.85
N THR A 248 19.07 -20.99 6.71
CA THR A 248 19.03 -20.33 5.38
C THR A 248 17.88 -20.82 4.52
N THR A 249 16.98 -21.60 5.11
CA THR A 249 15.79 -22.15 4.46
C THR A 249 14.57 -21.93 5.33
N ILE A 250 13.40 -21.77 4.69
CA ILE A 250 12.12 -21.66 5.35
C ILE A 250 11.42 -23.01 5.20
N ASP A 251 11.20 -23.73 6.30
CA ASP A 251 10.47 -24.99 6.29
C ASP A 251 8.95 -24.76 6.12
N ALA A 252 8.21 -25.83 5.84
CA ALA A 252 6.76 -25.75 5.59
C ALA A 252 5.97 -25.21 6.78
N LYS A 253 6.40 -25.47 8.02
CA LYS A 253 5.75 -24.97 9.24
C LYS A 253 5.96 -23.48 9.40
N THR A 254 7.20 -23.03 9.20
CA THR A 254 7.56 -21.59 9.21
C THR A 254 6.82 -20.86 8.09
N MET A 255 6.73 -21.46 6.90
CA MET A 255 6.00 -20.87 5.78
C MET A 255 4.52 -20.68 6.07
N ALA A 256 3.87 -21.69 6.64
CA ALA A 256 2.46 -21.60 7.02
C ALA A 256 2.21 -20.50 8.07
N ALA A 257 3.10 -20.39 9.07
CA ALA A 257 3.03 -19.32 10.07
C ALA A 257 3.21 -17.93 9.47
N LEU A 258 4.14 -17.76 8.53
CA LEU A 258 4.36 -16.51 7.79
C LEU A 258 3.11 -16.14 6.96
N GLN A 259 2.56 -17.08 6.20
CA GLN A 259 1.34 -16.82 5.41
C GLN A 259 0.16 -16.41 6.28
N MET A 260 -0.03 -17.07 7.43
CA MET A 260 -1.06 -16.69 8.38
C MET A 260 -0.84 -15.27 8.91
N GLN A 261 0.38 -14.93 9.29
CA GLN A 261 0.74 -13.57 9.76
C GLN A 261 0.48 -12.52 8.69
N LEU A 262 0.93 -12.77 7.45
CA LEU A 262 0.74 -11.87 6.32
C LEU A 262 -0.73 -11.65 5.99
N LYS A 263 -1.55 -12.72 6.07
CA LYS A 263 -3.00 -12.63 5.85
C LYS A 263 -3.68 -11.77 6.92
N LEU A 264 -3.30 -11.92 8.18
CA LEU A 264 -3.82 -11.10 9.28
C LEU A 264 -3.45 -9.63 9.09
N THR A 265 -2.20 -9.35 8.76
CA THR A 265 -1.69 -7.99 8.57
C THR A 265 -2.29 -7.34 7.32
N GLY A 266 -2.39 -8.08 6.22
CA GLY A 266 -2.94 -7.61 4.94
C GLY A 266 -4.43 -7.27 4.99
N ASN A 267 -5.17 -7.77 5.99
CA ASN A 267 -6.59 -7.46 6.19
C ASN A 267 -6.83 -6.16 6.97
N LEU A 268 -5.77 -5.51 7.48
CA LEU A 268 -5.93 -4.23 8.17
C LEU A 268 -6.36 -3.13 7.19
N SER A 269 -7.41 -2.39 7.55
CA SER A 269 -7.79 -1.19 6.82
C SER A 269 -6.86 -0.02 7.13
N ILE A 270 -6.83 0.97 6.27
CA ILE A 270 -6.05 2.21 6.53
C ILE A 270 -6.53 2.91 7.79
N ASP A 271 -7.83 2.93 8.07
CA ASP A 271 -8.37 3.55 9.27
C ASP A 271 -7.98 2.78 10.54
N GLN A 272 -7.90 1.45 10.47
CA GLN A 272 -7.35 0.64 11.57
C GLN A 272 -5.87 0.95 11.80
N LEU A 273 -5.08 1.05 10.74
CA LEU A 273 -3.65 1.41 10.82
C LEU A 273 -3.46 2.81 11.40
N ARG A 274 -4.22 3.80 10.94
CA ARG A 274 -4.23 5.17 11.50
C ARG A 274 -4.56 5.16 12.99
N THR A 275 -5.62 4.43 13.37
CA THR A 275 -6.04 4.30 14.77
C THR A 275 -4.94 3.66 15.62
N MET A 276 -4.31 2.58 15.14
CA MET A 276 -3.21 1.91 15.86
C MET A 276 -1.99 2.83 16.00
N THR A 277 -1.59 3.51 14.94
CA THR A 277 -0.46 4.45 14.95
C THR A 277 -0.71 5.61 15.91
N LYS A 278 -1.94 6.15 15.92
CA LYS A 278 -2.34 7.21 16.83
C LYS A 278 -2.34 6.74 18.29
N ALA A 279 -2.94 5.61 18.58
CA ALA A 279 -2.97 5.02 19.91
C ALA A 279 -1.54 4.76 20.43
N GLN A 280 -0.63 4.33 19.57
CA GLN A 280 0.77 4.13 19.92
C GLN A 280 1.50 5.46 20.19
N ALA A 281 1.25 6.49 19.40
CA ALA A 281 1.82 7.81 19.59
C ALA A 281 1.29 8.52 20.84
N GLU A 282 0.03 8.28 21.22
CA GLU A 282 -0.61 8.83 22.42
C GLU A 282 -0.33 8.00 23.68
N GLY A 283 0.16 6.77 23.55
CA GLY A 283 0.46 5.88 24.67
C GLY A 283 1.65 6.33 25.52
N LEU A 284 1.81 5.70 26.68
CA LEU A 284 2.93 5.96 27.60
C LEU A 284 4.28 5.66 26.91
N GLY A 285 4.98 6.70 26.48
CA GLY A 285 6.28 6.62 25.80
C GLY A 285 6.29 7.05 24.35
N GLY A 286 5.17 7.51 23.79
CA GLY A 286 5.15 8.10 22.44
C GLY A 286 5.95 9.41 22.39
N SER A 287 6.96 9.48 21.49
CA SER A 287 7.73 10.70 21.29
C SER A 287 6.90 11.76 20.53
N GLU A 288 7.31 13.03 20.65
CA GLU A 288 6.68 14.12 19.89
C GLU A 288 6.81 13.89 18.37
N GLU A 289 7.86 13.23 17.91
CA GLU A 289 8.06 12.82 16.51
C GLU A 289 7.02 11.78 16.08
N MET A 290 6.72 10.79 16.93
CA MET A 290 5.67 9.79 16.64
C MET A 290 4.28 10.44 16.55
N LYS A 291 3.98 11.40 17.44
CA LYS A 291 2.71 12.17 17.40
C LYS A 291 2.61 13.00 16.12
N ALA A 292 3.70 13.69 15.77
CA ALA A 292 3.76 14.47 14.54
C ALA A 292 3.61 13.60 13.28
N SER A 293 4.24 12.42 13.26
CA SER A 293 4.12 11.43 12.19
C SER A 293 2.68 10.90 12.05
N ALA A 294 2.03 10.53 13.17
CA ALA A 294 0.64 10.09 13.17
C ALA A 294 -0.31 11.18 12.65
N ALA A 295 -0.13 12.42 13.12
CA ALA A 295 -0.93 13.57 12.67
C ALA A 295 -0.69 13.92 11.18
N ALA A 296 0.52 13.70 10.66
CA ALA A 296 0.82 13.87 9.24
C ALA A 296 0.14 12.80 8.39
N MET A 297 0.12 11.54 8.85
CA MET A 297 -0.53 10.43 8.15
C MET A 297 -2.04 10.67 7.96
N ASP A 298 -2.72 11.30 8.91
CA ASP A 298 -4.15 11.61 8.81
C ASP A 298 -4.49 12.59 7.67
N LYS A 299 -3.52 13.41 7.27
CA LYS A 299 -3.69 14.42 6.20
C LYS A 299 -3.38 13.88 4.81
N ILE A 300 -2.81 12.68 4.71
CA ILE A 300 -2.45 12.10 3.41
C ILE A 300 -3.72 11.54 2.76
N PRO A 301 -4.05 11.95 1.53
CA PRO A 301 -5.18 11.37 0.81
C PRO A 301 -5.07 9.86 0.66
N ALA A 302 -6.19 9.15 0.82
CA ALA A 302 -6.23 7.70 0.74
C ALA A 302 -5.66 7.16 -0.59
N ILE A 303 -5.94 7.83 -1.70
CA ILE A 303 -5.43 7.43 -3.04
C ILE A 303 -3.90 7.49 -3.15
N ILE A 304 -3.22 8.22 -2.28
CA ILE A 304 -1.75 8.25 -2.19
C ILE A 304 -1.26 7.23 -1.16
N LEU A 305 -1.87 7.24 0.03
CA LEU A 305 -1.43 6.44 1.16
C LEU A 305 -1.67 4.94 0.96
N VAL A 306 -2.88 4.56 0.50
CA VAL A 306 -3.29 3.14 0.42
C VAL A 306 -2.40 2.33 -0.52
N PRO A 307 -2.12 2.73 -1.77
CA PRO A 307 -1.24 1.95 -2.63
C PRO A 307 0.17 1.80 -2.08
N MET A 308 0.67 2.83 -1.38
CA MET A 308 1.99 2.77 -0.74
C MET A 308 2.00 1.77 0.41
N VAL A 309 1.06 1.86 1.35
CA VAL A 309 1.00 0.97 2.51
C VAL A 309 0.67 -0.46 2.11
N ASP A 310 -0.30 -0.66 1.21
CA ASP A 310 -0.71 -1.97 0.75
C ASP A 310 0.39 -2.71 -0.02
N SER A 311 1.32 -2.00 -0.68
CA SER A 311 2.47 -2.64 -1.32
C SER A 311 3.34 -3.42 -0.34
N TYR A 312 3.44 -2.97 0.91
CA TYR A 312 4.13 -3.70 2.00
C TYR A 312 3.23 -4.78 2.63
N LEU A 313 2.02 -4.38 3.04
CA LEU A 313 1.15 -5.25 3.83
C LEU A 313 0.55 -6.39 3.00
N LYS A 314 0.07 -6.06 1.80
CA LYS A 314 -0.57 -7.02 0.89
C LYS A 314 0.40 -7.59 -0.13
N GLY A 315 1.44 -6.84 -0.52
CA GLY A 315 2.42 -7.27 -1.52
C GLY A 315 3.21 -8.52 -1.12
N ALA A 316 3.42 -8.76 0.18
CA ALA A 316 4.13 -9.94 0.64
C ALA A 316 3.33 -11.26 0.47
N MET A 317 2.00 -11.20 0.36
CA MET A 317 1.17 -12.39 0.18
C MET A 317 1.35 -13.05 -1.21
N PRO A 318 1.26 -12.33 -2.35
CA PRO A 318 1.57 -12.92 -3.66
C PRO A 318 2.99 -13.49 -3.74
N ILE A 319 3.95 -12.89 -3.03
CA ILE A 319 5.31 -13.44 -2.94
C ILE A 319 5.31 -14.77 -2.16
N ALA A 320 4.59 -14.82 -1.04
CA ALA A 320 4.44 -16.06 -0.26
C ALA A 320 3.77 -17.17 -1.07
N VAL A 321 2.76 -16.84 -1.88
CA VAL A 321 2.09 -17.79 -2.80
C VAL A 321 3.06 -18.29 -3.87
N ALA A 322 3.82 -17.38 -4.51
CA ALA A 322 4.83 -17.75 -5.49
C ALA A 322 5.93 -18.62 -4.86
N PHE A 323 6.43 -18.23 -3.68
CA PHE A 323 7.44 -18.98 -2.96
C PHE A 323 6.98 -20.40 -2.60
N ALA A 324 5.74 -20.56 -2.16
CA ALA A 324 5.17 -21.89 -1.86
C ALA A 324 5.09 -22.79 -3.09
N LYS A 325 4.98 -22.24 -4.30
CA LYS A 325 4.92 -22.98 -5.58
C LYS A 325 6.31 -23.47 -6.05
N GLY A 326 7.36 -22.70 -5.81
CA GLY A 326 8.69 -23.05 -6.37
C GLY A 326 9.86 -22.29 -5.77
N GLY A 327 9.73 -21.77 -4.54
CA GLY A 327 10.76 -21.03 -3.85
C GLY A 327 11.11 -19.72 -4.54
N TRP A 328 12.32 -19.23 -4.30
CA TRP A 328 12.80 -17.97 -4.88
C TRP A 328 12.87 -17.98 -6.41
N ALA A 329 12.98 -19.16 -7.04
CA ALA A 329 12.96 -19.26 -8.50
C ALA A 329 11.60 -18.88 -9.08
N GLU A 330 10.50 -19.23 -8.40
CA GLU A 330 9.15 -18.81 -8.83
C GLU A 330 8.93 -17.33 -8.58
N VAL A 331 9.41 -16.78 -7.45
CA VAL A 331 9.37 -15.34 -7.17
C VAL A 331 10.12 -14.55 -8.26
N ALA A 332 11.30 -15.02 -8.70
CA ALA A 332 12.09 -14.36 -9.74
C ALA A 332 11.35 -14.23 -11.09
N LYS A 333 10.40 -15.13 -11.39
CA LYS A 333 9.58 -15.05 -12.61
C LYS A 333 8.69 -13.82 -12.63
N LEU A 334 8.32 -13.25 -11.48
CA LEU A 334 7.51 -12.05 -11.39
C LEU A 334 8.24 -10.78 -11.91
N TYR A 335 9.57 -10.86 -12.06
CA TYR A 335 10.36 -9.79 -12.66
C TYR A 335 10.49 -9.96 -14.18
N SER A 336 10.57 -11.18 -14.68
CA SER A 336 10.64 -11.45 -16.12
C SER A 336 9.26 -11.43 -16.80
N ASN A 337 8.21 -11.73 -16.04
CA ASN A 337 6.80 -11.63 -16.45
C ASN A 337 6.02 -10.87 -15.37
N PRO A 338 6.12 -9.53 -15.34
CA PRO A 338 5.51 -8.72 -14.29
C PRO A 338 3.98 -8.75 -14.33
N PRO A 339 3.32 -8.54 -13.16
CA PRO A 339 1.87 -8.35 -13.14
C PRO A 339 1.48 -7.06 -13.88
N ASN A 340 0.26 -7.03 -14.39
CA ASN A 340 -0.30 -5.94 -15.18
C ASN A 340 -1.40 -5.17 -14.45
N SER A 341 -1.86 -5.67 -13.30
CA SER A 341 -2.90 -5.03 -12.50
C SER A 341 -2.72 -5.29 -11.01
N THR A 342 -3.25 -4.39 -10.20
CA THR A 342 -3.33 -4.60 -8.74
C THR A 342 -4.30 -5.74 -8.39
N GLU A 343 -5.32 -6.01 -9.20
CA GLU A 343 -6.22 -7.14 -9.06
C GLU A 343 -5.47 -8.47 -8.93
N GLN A 344 -4.49 -8.71 -9.82
CA GLN A 344 -3.68 -9.92 -9.79
C GLN A 344 -2.98 -10.12 -8.44
N LEU A 345 -2.68 -9.05 -7.73
CA LEU A 345 -1.96 -9.10 -6.47
C LEU A 345 -2.90 -9.12 -5.25
N LEU A 346 -4.11 -8.59 -5.41
CA LEU A 346 -5.16 -8.69 -4.40
C LEU A 346 -5.76 -10.11 -4.36
N HIS A 347 -5.76 -10.80 -5.52
CA HIS A 347 -6.31 -12.15 -5.70
C HIS A 347 -5.26 -13.12 -6.29
N PRO A 348 -4.11 -13.36 -5.60
CA PRO A 348 -2.98 -14.04 -6.22
C PRO A 348 -3.25 -15.51 -6.58
N GLU A 349 -4.16 -16.19 -5.88
CA GLU A 349 -4.48 -17.60 -6.13
C GLU A 349 -5.38 -17.77 -7.37
N ASP A 350 -6.19 -16.78 -7.69
CA ASP A 350 -7.20 -16.83 -8.75
C ASP A 350 -6.81 -16.01 -9.98
N LYS A 351 -6.07 -14.90 -9.79
CA LYS A 351 -5.78 -13.92 -10.83
C LYS A 351 -4.29 -13.81 -11.21
N LEU A 352 -3.36 -14.24 -10.33
CA LEU A 352 -1.93 -14.25 -10.63
C LEU A 352 -1.45 -15.67 -11.00
N PHE A 353 -2.05 -16.70 -10.40
CA PHE A 353 -1.70 -18.11 -10.61
C PHE A 353 -2.93 -19.04 -10.71
N PRO A 354 -3.61 -19.15 -11.89
CA PRO A 354 -3.22 -18.72 -13.25
C PRO A 354 -3.33 -17.20 -13.41
N ARG A 355 -2.61 -16.68 -14.42
CA ARG A 355 -2.65 -15.25 -14.69
C ARG A 355 -3.90 -14.90 -15.49
N ASP A 356 -4.70 -13.99 -14.94
CA ASP A 356 -5.76 -13.29 -15.61
C ASP A 356 -5.25 -11.91 -16.08
N TYR A 357 -5.60 -11.46 -17.27
CA TYR A 357 -5.06 -10.24 -17.85
C TYR A 357 -6.15 -9.19 -18.00
N PRO A 358 -5.91 -7.96 -17.52
CA PRO A 358 -6.90 -6.90 -17.62
C PRO A 358 -7.10 -6.47 -19.06
N GLN A 359 -8.28 -5.94 -19.36
CA GLN A 359 -8.64 -5.40 -20.64
C GLN A 359 -8.36 -3.90 -20.73
N LEU A 360 -7.74 -3.47 -21.81
CA LEU A 360 -7.51 -2.05 -22.11
C LEU A 360 -8.72 -1.44 -22.82
N ALA A 361 -9.27 -0.39 -22.24
CA ALA A 361 -10.30 0.42 -22.87
C ALA A 361 -9.68 1.53 -23.74
N THR A 362 -10.26 1.74 -24.95
CA THR A 362 -9.95 2.88 -25.80
C THR A 362 -11.14 3.82 -25.80
N LEU A 363 -11.03 4.96 -25.13
CA LEU A 363 -12.10 5.94 -25.01
C LEU A 363 -12.23 6.81 -26.28
N PRO A 364 -13.44 7.27 -26.61
CA PRO A 364 -13.65 8.22 -27.70
C PRO A 364 -13.03 9.59 -27.35
N ASN A 365 -12.33 10.18 -28.32
CA ASN A 365 -11.80 11.54 -28.19
C ASN A 365 -12.92 12.56 -27.99
N GLN A 366 -12.64 13.58 -27.19
CA GLN A 366 -13.53 14.70 -26.93
C GLN A 366 -12.96 16.00 -27.46
N ALA A 367 -13.85 16.97 -27.68
CA ALA A 367 -13.43 18.34 -27.95
C ALA A 367 -12.82 18.94 -26.66
N GLY A 368 -11.68 19.64 -26.80
CA GLY A 368 -10.99 20.24 -25.65
C GLY A 368 -9.57 19.73 -25.51
N THR A 369 -8.93 20.10 -24.41
CA THR A 369 -7.57 19.67 -24.09
C THR A 369 -7.62 18.50 -23.12
N LEU A 370 -6.97 17.40 -23.46
CA LEU A 370 -6.81 16.27 -22.54
C LEU A 370 -5.99 16.71 -21.32
N VAL A 371 -6.56 16.56 -20.13
CA VAL A 371 -5.95 16.88 -18.85
C VAL A 371 -5.19 15.68 -18.30
N GLU A 372 -5.86 14.51 -18.26
CA GLU A 372 -5.30 13.26 -17.76
C GLU A 372 -6.06 12.07 -18.38
N SER A 373 -5.35 10.97 -18.56
CA SER A 373 -5.96 9.69 -18.93
C SER A 373 -5.13 8.54 -18.35
N ASN A 374 -5.77 7.68 -17.57
CA ASN A 374 -5.09 6.58 -16.88
C ASN A 374 -6.05 5.41 -16.58
N VAL A 375 -5.53 4.37 -15.95
CA VAL A 375 -6.26 3.23 -15.41
C VAL A 375 -6.36 3.41 -13.89
N ILE A 376 -7.53 3.18 -13.33
CA ILE A 376 -7.79 3.27 -11.89
C ILE A 376 -7.41 1.95 -11.21
N GLY A 377 -7.78 0.82 -11.79
CA GLY A 377 -7.52 -0.51 -11.28
C GLY A 377 -8.42 -0.88 -10.09
N GLU A 378 -8.44 -2.16 -9.70
CA GLU A 378 -9.25 -2.64 -8.60
C GLU A 378 -8.92 -1.91 -7.28
N LEU A 379 -7.62 -1.77 -6.96
CA LEU A 379 -7.19 -1.08 -5.75
C LEU A 379 -7.68 0.38 -5.71
N GLY A 380 -7.57 1.09 -6.83
CA GLY A 380 -8.02 2.46 -6.94
C GLY A 380 -9.54 2.59 -6.78
N TRP A 381 -10.32 1.69 -7.37
CA TRP A 381 -11.78 1.66 -7.19
C TRP A 381 -12.19 1.33 -5.77
N ARG A 382 -11.52 0.37 -5.12
CA ARG A 382 -11.73 0.08 -3.71
C ARG A 382 -11.51 1.33 -2.85
N VAL A 383 -10.38 2.04 -3.05
CA VAL A 383 -10.07 3.29 -2.33
C VAL A 383 -11.12 4.36 -2.59
N TYR A 384 -11.55 4.51 -3.84
CA TYR A 384 -12.61 5.46 -4.21
C TYR A 384 -13.91 5.17 -3.46
N LEU A 385 -14.40 3.95 -3.51
CA LEU A 385 -15.66 3.55 -2.87
C LEU A 385 -15.58 3.72 -1.34
N GLU A 386 -14.49 3.25 -0.72
CA GLU A 386 -14.26 3.31 0.72
C GLU A 386 -14.22 4.76 1.22
N GLN A 387 -13.48 5.64 0.57
CA GLN A 387 -13.39 7.05 0.99
C GLN A 387 -14.74 7.79 0.94
N TRP A 388 -15.64 7.39 0.04
CA TRP A 388 -17.01 7.92 -0.02
C TRP A 388 -18.00 7.12 0.81
N GLY A 389 -17.50 6.24 1.72
CA GLY A 389 -18.24 5.56 2.77
C GLY A 389 -19.00 4.34 2.28
N ASP A 390 -18.55 3.68 1.25
CA ASP A 390 -19.04 2.36 0.89
C ASP A 390 -18.40 1.31 1.81
N SER A 391 -19.19 0.70 2.69
CA SER A 391 -18.72 -0.35 3.61
C SER A 391 -18.45 -1.69 2.92
N LYS A 392 -18.85 -1.84 1.66
CA LYS A 392 -18.59 -3.00 0.80
C LYS A 392 -17.60 -2.69 -0.32
N SER A 393 -16.77 -1.68 -0.13
CA SER A 393 -15.84 -1.19 -1.16
C SER A 393 -14.95 -2.29 -1.76
N ALA A 394 -14.51 -3.25 -0.94
CA ALA A 394 -13.72 -4.39 -1.41
C ALA A 394 -14.54 -5.32 -2.31
N ASP A 395 -15.76 -5.70 -1.88
CA ASP A 395 -16.64 -6.58 -2.64
C ASP A 395 -17.13 -5.89 -3.93
N ASN A 396 -17.45 -4.59 -3.85
CA ASN A 396 -17.95 -3.82 -4.99
C ASN A 396 -16.85 -3.44 -5.99
N ALA A 397 -15.57 -3.56 -5.65
CA ALA A 397 -14.45 -3.38 -6.55
C ALA A 397 -13.87 -4.70 -7.09
N ALA A 398 -14.17 -5.83 -6.43
CA ALA A 398 -13.73 -7.14 -6.84
C ALA A 398 -14.36 -7.56 -8.19
N GLY A 399 -13.63 -8.38 -8.95
CA GLY A 399 -14.04 -8.77 -10.30
C GLY A 399 -13.84 -7.66 -11.34
N TRP A 400 -13.02 -6.66 -11.03
CA TRP A 400 -12.55 -5.67 -12.00
C TRP A 400 -11.71 -6.38 -13.09
N ASP A 401 -12.03 -6.15 -14.36
CA ASP A 401 -11.34 -6.76 -15.50
C ASP A 401 -10.71 -5.70 -16.43
N GLY A 402 -10.90 -4.43 -16.12
CA GLY A 402 -10.29 -3.35 -16.88
C GLY A 402 -11.05 -2.03 -16.81
N ASP A 403 -10.32 -0.95 -16.98
CA ASP A 403 -10.90 0.38 -17.10
C ASP A 403 -10.00 1.35 -17.87
N ARG A 404 -10.58 2.48 -18.16
CA ARG A 404 -9.88 3.72 -18.47
C ARG A 404 -10.74 4.90 -18.11
N PHE A 405 -10.10 5.91 -17.52
CA PHE A 405 -10.69 7.24 -17.43
C PHE A 405 -9.91 8.23 -18.28
N ALA A 406 -10.57 9.31 -18.66
CA ALA A 406 -9.95 10.48 -19.25
C ALA A 406 -10.75 11.73 -18.88
N VAL A 407 -10.04 12.82 -18.62
CA VAL A 407 -10.62 14.11 -18.27
C VAL A 407 -10.15 15.14 -19.28
N TRP A 408 -11.09 15.87 -19.87
CA TRP A 408 -10.82 16.97 -20.80
C TRP A 408 -11.21 18.30 -20.21
N ARG A 409 -10.45 19.33 -20.54
CA ARG A 409 -10.79 20.73 -20.26
C ARG A 409 -11.44 21.35 -21.47
N ASN A 410 -12.68 21.79 -21.32
CA ASN A 410 -13.44 22.49 -22.33
C ASN A 410 -12.91 23.93 -22.53
N LYS A 411 -13.34 24.61 -23.62
CA LYS A 411 -12.95 26.00 -23.90
C LYS A 411 -13.39 27.00 -22.83
N ASP A 412 -14.48 26.71 -22.12
CA ASP A 412 -14.99 27.49 -20.99
C ASP A 412 -14.26 27.23 -19.66
N GLY A 413 -13.24 26.37 -19.68
CA GLY A 413 -12.46 25.98 -18.51
C GLY A 413 -13.06 24.81 -17.69
N SER A 414 -14.29 24.42 -17.97
CA SER A 414 -14.95 23.29 -17.29
C SER A 414 -14.29 21.95 -17.66
N LEU A 415 -14.50 20.95 -16.82
CA LEU A 415 -13.98 19.60 -17.04
C LEU A 415 -15.09 18.64 -17.46
N LEU A 416 -14.75 17.70 -18.33
CA LEU A 416 -15.57 16.57 -18.74
C LEU A 416 -14.78 15.28 -18.49
N GLY A 417 -15.28 14.42 -17.61
CA GLY A 417 -14.74 13.10 -17.36
C GLY A 417 -15.49 12.01 -18.10
N LEU A 418 -14.79 11.10 -18.74
CA LEU A 418 -15.33 9.86 -19.29
C LEU A 418 -14.62 8.69 -18.59
N ILE A 419 -15.40 7.69 -18.18
CA ILE A 419 -14.88 6.47 -17.57
C ILE A 419 -15.61 5.29 -18.18
N ALA A 420 -14.88 4.29 -18.63
CA ALA A 420 -15.41 3.00 -19.06
C ALA A 420 -14.72 1.90 -18.25
N THR A 421 -15.51 1.00 -17.66
CA THR A 421 -15.04 -0.15 -16.88
C THR A 421 -15.63 -1.44 -17.45
N THR A 422 -14.90 -2.53 -17.31
CA THR A 422 -15.41 -3.89 -17.55
C THR A 422 -15.09 -4.78 -16.36
N TRP A 423 -15.91 -5.81 -16.16
CA TRP A 423 -15.93 -6.66 -14.97
C TRP A 423 -16.00 -8.13 -15.39
N ASP A 424 -15.56 -9.03 -14.53
CA ASP A 424 -15.59 -10.48 -14.76
C ASP A 424 -17.00 -10.98 -15.07
N SER A 425 -18.01 -10.40 -14.39
CA SER A 425 -19.40 -10.77 -14.58
C SER A 425 -20.36 -9.58 -14.56
N GLU A 426 -21.58 -9.79 -15.05
CA GLU A 426 -22.65 -8.80 -14.93
C GLU A 426 -23.02 -8.51 -13.48
N ALA A 427 -22.86 -9.49 -12.57
CA ALA A 427 -23.12 -9.30 -11.14
C ALA A 427 -22.11 -8.34 -10.51
N ASP A 428 -20.82 -8.46 -10.86
CA ASP A 428 -19.77 -7.57 -10.38
C ASP A 428 -19.97 -6.16 -10.93
N ALA A 429 -20.29 -6.03 -12.22
CA ALA A 429 -20.65 -4.74 -12.82
C ALA A 429 -21.85 -4.09 -12.12
N GLN A 430 -22.86 -4.87 -11.73
CA GLN A 430 -24.03 -4.38 -10.99
C GLN A 430 -23.67 -3.94 -9.58
N ALA A 431 -22.81 -4.68 -8.89
CA ALA A 431 -22.34 -4.33 -7.54
C ALA A 431 -21.54 -3.03 -7.57
N PHE A 432 -20.61 -2.90 -8.52
CA PHE A 432 -19.88 -1.65 -8.74
C PHE A 432 -20.78 -0.48 -9.08
N GLU A 433 -21.71 -0.63 -10.05
CA GLU A 433 -22.64 0.41 -10.43
C GLU A 433 -23.45 0.93 -9.22
N ALA A 434 -23.95 0.01 -8.39
CA ALA A 434 -24.72 0.36 -7.20
C ALA A 434 -23.87 1.14 -6.18
N GLY A 435 -22.65 0.66 -5.90
CA GLY A 435 -21.67 1.35 -5.04
C GLY A 435 -21.31 2.73 -5.58
N TYR A 436 -20.99 2.84 -6.87
CA TYR A 436 -20.62 4.09 -7.52
C TYR A 436 -21.76 5.12 -7.48
N ARG A 437 -23.01 4.72 -7.79
CA ARG A 437 -24.19 5.61 -7.68
C ARG A 437 -24.41 6.09 -6.24
N ALA A 438 -24.22 5.22 -5.26
CA ALA A 438 -24.32 5.63 -3.85
C ALA A 438 -23.24 6.68 -3.49
N THR A 439 -22.03 6.57 -4.05
CA THR A 439 -20.99 7.60 -3.85
C THR A 439 -21.34 8.92 -4.51
N LEU A 440 -21.96 8.93 -5.69
CA LEU A 440 -22.43 10.16 -6.35
C LEU A 440 -23.46 10.90 -5.51
N VAL A 441 -24.39 10.18 -4.88
CA VAL A 441 -25.35 10.77 -3.93
C VAL A 441 -24.64 11.43 -2.75
N LYS A 442 -23.60 10.80 -2.22
CA LYS A 442 -22.79 11.38 -1.12
C LYS A 442 -21.96 12.59 -1.56
N ARG A 443 -21.47 12.57 -2.79
CA ARG A 443 -20.66 13.66 -3.35
C ARG A 443 -21.48 14.91 -3.65
N PHE A 444 -22.66 14.75 -4.24
CA PHE A 444 -23.43 15.83 -4.86
C PHE A 444 -24.87 15.98 -4.31
N GLY A 445 -25.31 15.10 -3.43
CA GLY A 445 -26.68 15.07 -2.94
C GLY A 445 -27.71 14.63 -3.99
N GLY A 446 -28.99 14.74 -3.64
CA GLY A 446 -30.10 14.37 -4.51
C GLY A 446 -29.99 12.95 -5.05
N GLU A 447 -30.14 12.78 -6.38
CA GLU A 447 -30.00 11.49 -7.08
C GLU A 447 -28.56 11.24 -7.58
N GLY A 448 -27.60 12.15 -7.32
CA GLY A 448 -26.24 12.06 -7.81
C GLY A 448 -26.11 12.24 -9.34
N THR A 449 -27.09 12.84 -9.99
CA THR A 449 -27.14 13.02 -11.46
C THR A 449 -26.63 14.39 -11.91
N LYS A 450 -26.32 15.28 -10.97
CA LYS A 450 -25.79 16.63 -11.24
C LYS A 450 -24.70 16.97 -10.25
N ARG A 451 -23.69 17.66 -10.75
CA ARG A 451 -22.63 18.28 -9.96
C ARG A 451 -23.11 19.58 -9.32
N ASP A 452 -22.37 20.11 -8.35
CA ASP A 452 -22.68 21.38 -7.67
C ASP A 452 -22.74 22.58 -8.63
N ASP A 453 -22.02 22.52 -9.75
CA ASP A 453 -22.04 23.51 -10.81
C ASP A 453 -23.21 23.34 -11.83
N GLY A 454 -24.10 22.40 -11.56
CA GLY A 454 -25.27 22.08 -12.39
C GLY A 454 -25.00 21.17 -13.58
N ARG A 455 -23.75 20.79 -13.85
CA ARG A 455 -23.37 19.90 -14.94
C ARG A 455 -23.89 18.49 -14.71
N ALA A 456 -24.31 17.84 -15.80
CA ALA A 456 -24.93 16.52 -15.73
C ALA A 456 -23.90 15.39 -15.52
N ILE A 457 -24.35 14.35 -14.81
CA ILE A 457 -23.66 13.09 -14.62
C ILE A 457 -24.56 11.98 -15.15
N ALA A 458 -24.02 11.06 -15.92
CA ALA A 458 -24.72 9.88 -16.38
C ALA A 458 -23.93 8.62 -16.14
N VAL A 459 -24.59 7.58 -15.66
CA VAL A 459 -24.03 6.25 -15.44
C VAL A 459 -24.93 5.24 -16.16
N LEU A 460 -24.34 4.36 -16.93
CA LEU A 460 -25.05 3.33 -17.69
C LEU A 460 -24.30 2.02 -17.61
N ARG A 461 -24.97 0.94 -17.21
CA ARG A 461 -24.45 -0.42 -17.30
C ARG A 461 -25.01 -1.11 -18.56
N GLN A 462 -24.15 -1.82 -19.27
CA GLN A 462 -24.51 -2.72 -20.38
C GLN A 462 -23.74 -4.03 -20.21
N GLY A 463 -24.45 -5.10 -19.87
CA GLY A 463 -23.83 -6.38 -19.55
C GLY A 463 -22.85 -6.23 -18.37
N ASN A 464 -21.64 -6.66 -18.58
CA ASN A 464 -20.54 -6.57 -17.61
C ASN A 464 -19.73 -5.25 -17.67
N SER A 465 -20.19 -4.24 -18.39
CA SER A 465 -19.47 -2.96 -18.50
C SER A 465 -20.29 -1.80 -17.92
N VAL A 466 -19.59 -0.83 -17.31
CA VAL A 466 -20.19 0.40 -16.77
C VAL A 466 -19.53 1.61 -17.40
N PHE A 467 -20.35 2.52 -17.90
CA PHE A 467 -19.98 3.74 -18.60
C PHE A 467 -20.43 4.96 -17.83
N ILE A 468 -19.53 5.92 -17.62
CA ILE A 468 -19.77 7.10 -16.80
C ILE A 468 -19.34 8.35 -17.56
N VAL A 469 -20.25 9.33 -17.64
CA VAL A 469 -19.99 10.68 -18.11
C VAL A 469 -20.17 11.61 -16.92
N ASP A 470 -19.13 12.36 -16.54
CA ASP A 470 -19.13 13.26 -15.40
C ASP A 470 -18.82 14.69 -15.88
N GLY A 471 -19.77 15.62 -15.75
CA GLY A 471 -19.58 17.02 -16.10
C GLY A 471 -20.09 17.41 -17.50
N GLY A 472 -21.05 16.72 -18.06
CA GLY A 472 -21.68 17.13 -19.31
C GLY A 472 -22.36 18.50 -19.20
N SER A 473 -22.29 19.34 -20.25
CA SER A 473 -22.80 20.71 -20.23
C SER A 473 -24.33 20.78 -20.07
N ASP A 474 -25.04 19.79 -20.59
CA ASP A 474 -26.49 19.63 -20.55
C ASP A 474 -26.85 18.14 -20.76
N GLU A 475 -28.11 17.79 -20.59
CA GLU A 475 -28.58 16.42 -20.72
C GLU A 475 -28.36 15.84 -22.13
N LYS A 476 -28.53 16.64 -23.17
CA LYS A 476 -28.39 16.21 -24.58
C LYS A 476 -26.92 15.90 -24.90
N SER A 477 -26.00 16.76 -24.53
CA SER A 477 -24.56 16.55 -24.74
C SER A 477 -24.05 15.37 -23.90
N THR A 478 -24.55 15.22 -22.68
CA THR A 478 -24.26 14.09 -21.80
C THR A 478 -24.73 12.77 -22.38
N ALA A 479 -25.96 12.72 -22.90
CA ALA A 479 -26.48 11.52 -23.58
C ALA A 479 -25.70 11.18 -24.86
N ALA A 480 -25.29 12.20 -25.62
CA ALA A 480 -24.46 11.99 -26.79
C ALA A 480 -23.05 11.45 -26.43
N ALA A 481 -22.40 12.00 -25.40
CA ALA A 481 -21.14 11.51 -24.89
C ALA A 481 -21.25 10.08 -24.35
N LEU A 482 -22.31 9.77 -23.61
CA LEU A 482 -22.58 8.43 -23.09
C LEU A 482 -22.79 7.44 -24.24
N LYS A 483 -23.57 7.79 -25.26
CA LYS A 483 -23.77 6.95 -26.46
C LYS A 483 -22.43 6.71 -27.18
N ALA A 484 -21.57 7.70 -27.29
CA ALA A 484 -20.23 7.52 -27.87
C ALA A 484 -19.36 6.61 -26.99
N LEU A 485 -19.47 6.75 -25.67
CA LEU A 485 -18.70 5.98 -24.70
C LEU A 485 -19.09 4.50 -24.71
N THR A 486 -20.36 4.16 -24.93
CA THR A 486 -20.79 2.74 -25.06
C THR A 486 -20.24 2.02 -26.28
N ALA A 487 -19.62 2.73 -27.23
CA ALA A 487 -18.87 2.14 -28.34
C ALA A 487 -17.40 1.82 -27.95
N THR A 488 -16.98 2.06 -26.72
CA THR A 488 -15.65 1.69 -26.21
C THR A 488 -15.41 0.20 -26.41
N ARG A 489 -14.22 -0.12 -26.94
CA ARG A 489 -13.78 -1.50 -27.09
C ARG A 489 -12.79 -1.81 -25.98
N PHE A 490 -13.03 -2.92 -25.32
CA PHE A 490 -12.10 -3.52 -24.38
C PHE A 490 -11.29 -4.59 -25.12
N LYS A 491 -10.00 -4.61 -24.88
CA LYS A 491 -9.08 -5.56 -25.52
C LYS A 491 -8.10 -6.05 -24.47
N GLU A 492 -8.02 -7.35 -24.31
CA GLU A 492 -7.03 -7.99 -23.44
C GLU A 492 -5.60 -7.51 -23.77
N ILE A 493 -4.80 -7.29 -22.74
CA ILE A 493 -3.38 -6.94 -22.91
C ILE A 493 -2.68 -8.13 -23.55
N ALA A 494 -2.20 -7.95 -24.80
CA ALA A 494 -1.45 -8.99 -25.45
C ALA A 494 -0.11 -9.25 -24.76
N HIS A 495 0.18 -10.52 -24.51
CA HIS A 495 1.51 -10.95 -24.09
C HIS A 495 2.55 -10.61 -25.16
N LYS A 496 3.64 -10.03 -24.77
CA LYS A 496 4.86 -9.97 -25.55
C LYS A 496 5.90 -10.93 -24.99
#